data_46c69f665b978ecb04ab1f85bb25fda2
#
_entry.id   46c69f665b978ecb04ab1f85bb25fda2
#
_cell.length_a   1.000
_cell.length_b   1.000
_cell.length_c   1.000
_cell.angle_alpha   90.00
_cell.angle_beta   90.00
_cell.angle_gamma   90.00
#
_symmetry.space_group_name_H-M   'P 1'
#
loop_
_entity.id
_entity.type
_entity.pdbx_description
1 polymer ?
#
loop_
_entity_poly.entity_id
_entity_poly.type
_entity_poly.pdbx_seq_one_letter_code
_entity_poly.pdbx_strand_id
1 'polypeptide(L)'
;MAAGQESEKNNPFRQSVHQQLSGWGLYRHFFKRLFDICISFVALACLFPVLLVVTVWLYFANKGAGAFFLQDRPGKDGKIFKIVKFKTMTDERDASGQLLPDEQRLTKVGKFVRSTSIDELPQLVNVLKGDMSLIGPRPLLVQYLPLYSPEQARRHEVRPGISGWAQCHGRNAISWTEKFKLDVWYVDHVSLMTDIKVVWITIKKVLKRADINEAGHATMEGFNGTN
;
A
#
# COMPACT_ATOMS: atom_id res chain seq x y z
N MET A 1 -9.50 6.17 -46.30
CA MET A 1 -9.40 5.83 -44.87
C MET A 1 -8.17 5.00 -44.49
N ALA A 2 -7.35 4.51 -45.40
CA ALA A 2 -6.16 3.67 -45.06
C ALA A 2 -4.87 4.46 -44.74
N ALA A 3 -4.71 5.67 -45.25
CA ALA A 3 -3.48 6.48 -45.07
C ALA A 3 -3.27 7.03 -43.64
N GLY A 4 -4.32 7.13 -42.82
CA GLY A 4 -4.22 7.61 -41.47
C GLY A 4 -3.68 6.57 -40.46
N GLN A 5 -3.85 5.27 -40.74
CA GLN A 5 -3.40 4.19 -39.86
C GLN A 5 -1.92 3.83 -40.05
N GLU A 6 -1.33 4.07 -41.21
CA GLU A 6 0.11 3.84 -41.44
C GLU A 6 1.00 4.92 -40.83
N SER A 7 0.53 6.18 -40.78
CA SER A 7 1.25 7.29 -40.12
C SER A 7 1.36 7.12 -38.60
N GLU A 8 0.39 6.51 -37.96
CA GLU A 8 0.44 6.24 -36.51
C GLU A 8 1.40 5.09 -36.11
N LYS A 9 1.61 4.10 -36.98
CA LYS A 9 2.54 2.98 -36.75
C LYS A 9 4.01 3.37 -36.85
N ASN A 10 4.34 4.42 -37.59
CA ASN A 10 5.70 4.86 -37.85
C ASN A 10 6.15 6.08 -37.00
N ASN A 11 5.43 6.41 -35.94
CA ASN A 11 5.85 7.47 -35.03
C ASN A 11 7.09 6.99 -34.23
N PRO A 12 8.28 7.59 -34.40
CA PRO A 12 9.52 7.18 -33.74
C PRO A 12 9.42 7.27 -32.21
N PHE A 13 8.52 8.13 -31.69
CA PHE A 13 8.24 8.23 -30.28
C PHE A 13 7.49 6.99 -29.75
N ARG A 14 6.57 6.42 -30.54
CA ARG A 14 5.88 5.15 -30.18
C ARG A 14 6.81 3.95 -30.29
N GLN A 15 7.72 3.93 -31.25
CA GLN A 15 8.70 2.83 -31.42
C GLN A 15 9.74 2.84 -30.28
N SER A 16 10.21 4.00 -29.84
CA SER A 16 11.12 4.12 -28.71
C SER A 16 10.46 3.72 -27.38
N VAL A 17 9.19 4.07 -27.17
CA VAL A 17 8.39 3.63 -26.02
C VAL A 17 8.13 2.12 -26.07
N HIS A 18 7.81 1.54 -27.23
CA HIS A 18 7.62 0.08 -27.38
C HIS A 18 8.93 -0.70 -27.23
N GLN A 19 10.06 -0.19 -27.65
CA GLN A 19 11.37 -0.84 -27.50
C GLN A 19 11.89 -0.77 -26.06
N GLN A 20 11.62 0.31 -25.33
CA GLN A 20 11.84 0.37 -23.87
C GLN A 20 10.90 -0.58 -23.10
N LEU A 21 9.69 -0.85 -23.59
CA LEU A 21 8.70 -1.70 -22.93
C LEU A 21 9.00 -3.20 -23.05
N SER A 22 9.79 -3.68 -23.99
CA SER A 22 9.96 -5.13 -24.24
C SER A 22 10.79 -5.85 -23.18
N GLY A 23 11.79 -5.22 -22.57
CA GLY A 23 12.54 -5.81 -21.45
C GLY A 23 11.88 -5.62 -20.08
N TRP A 24 11.10 -4.55 -19.92
CA TRP A 24 10.42 -4.18 -18.68
C TRP A 24 9.05 -4.87 -18.54
N GLY A 25 8.45 -5.26 -19.66
CA GLY A 25 7.17 -5.97 -19.70
C GLY A 25 7.23 -7.32 -19.00
N LEU A 26 8.31 -8.08 -19.19
CA LEU A 26 8.46 -9.42 -18.60
C LEU A 26 8.60 -9.35 -17.07
N TYR A 27 9.35 -8.37 -16.54
CA TYR A 27 9.40 -8.15 -15.10
C TYR A 27 8.03 -7.77 -14.54
N ARG A 28 7.39 -6.73 -15.07
CA ARG A 28 6.10 -6.19 -14.60
C ARG A 28 4.99 -7.26 -14.60
N HIS A 29 4.95 -8.12 -15.61
CA HIS A 29 3.85 -9.06 -15.81
C HIS A 29 4.09 -10.44 -15.21
N PHE A 30 5.36 -10.89 -15.13
CA PHE A 30 5.68 -12.24 -14.69
C PHE A 30 6.59 -12.26 -13.45
N PHE A 31 7.83 -11.79 -13.56
CA PHE A 31 8.82 -11.93 -12.48
C PHE A 31 8.42 -11.22 -11.20
N LYS A 32 7.84 -10.02 -11.31
CA LYS A 32 7.36 -9.30 -10.13
C LYS A 32 6.36 -10.13 -9.34
N ARG A 33 5.41 -10.76 -10.01
CA ARG A 33 4.42 -11.60 -9.36
C ARG A 33 5.04 -12.85 -8.74
N LEU A 34 5.98 -13.48 -9.43
CA LEU A 34 6.72 -14.63 -8.91
C LEU A 34 7.46 -14.27 -7.62
N PHE A 35 8.20 -13.17 -7.63
CA PHE A 35 8.90 -12.67 -6.43
C PHE A 35 7.93 -12.32 -5.29
N ASP A 36 6.82 -11.64 -5.59
CA ASP A 36 5.78 -11.33 -4.61
C ASP A 36 5.29 -12.60 -3.90
N ILE A 37 5.00 -13.67 -4.65
CA ILE A 37 4.53 -14.95 -4.11
C ILE A 37 5.62 -15.62 -3.27
N CYS A 38 6.81 -15.82 -3.84
CA CYS A 38 7.89 -16.53 -3.17
C CYS A 38 8.33 -15.83 -1.88
N ILE A 39 8.55 -14.52 -1.93
CA ILE A 39 8.99 -13.74 -0.77
C ILE A 39 7.88 -13.71 0.30
N SER A 40 6.61 -13.50 -0.10
CA SER A 40 5.52 -13.47 0.87
C SER A 40 5.28 -14.83 1.52
N PHE A 41 5.42 -15.93 0.77
CA PHE A 41 5.29 -17.27 1.31
C PHE A 41 6.39 -17.56 2.35
N VAL A 42 7.65 -17.32 2.00
CA VAL A 42 8.79 -17.49 2.91
C VAL A 42 8.65 -16.59 4.13
N ALA A 43 8.30 -15.32 3.93
CA ALA A 43 8.11 -14.37 5.04
C ALA A 43 7.00 -14.83 5.99
N LEU A 44 5.85 -15.28 5.48
CA LEU A 44 4.76 -15.80 6.32
C LEU A 44 5.18 -17.07 7.07
N ALA A 45 5.90 -17.99 6.44
CA ALA A 45 6.39 -19.20 7.09
C ALA A 45 7.37 -18.87 8.23
N CYS A 46 8.33 -17.98 7.98
CA CYS A 46 9.31 -17.56 8.98
C CYS A 46 8.69 -16.74 10.12
N LEU A 47 7.74 -15.86 9.80
CA LEU A 47 7.10 -14.95 10.76
C LEU A 47 5.89 -15.59 11.46
N PHE A 48 5.44 -16.78 11.05
CA PHE A 48 4.27 -17.43 11.61
C PHE A 48 4.25 -17.49 13.14
N PRO A 49 5.33 -17.88 13.85
CA PRO A 49 5.32 -17.90 15.32
C PRO A 49 5.10 -16.51 15.91
N VAL A 50 5.73 -15.47 15.31
CA VAL A 50 5.57 -14.08 15.75
C VAL A 50 4.14 -13.61 15.52
N LEU A 51 3.57 -13.90 14.35
CA LEU A 51 2.18 -13.53 14.03
C LEU A 51 1.19 -14.20 14.98
N LEU A 52 1.44 -15.46 15.35
CA LEU A 52 0.61 -16.17 16.33
C LEU A 52 0.66 -15.50 17.70
N VAL A 53 1.86 -15.20 18.20
CA VAL A 53 2.04 -14.50 19.51
C VAL A 53 1.34 -13.14 19.48
N VAL A 54 1.53 -12.34 18.43
CA VAL A 54 0.88 -11.03 18.28
C VAL A 54 -0.64 -11.17 18.20
N THR A 55 -1.15 -12.18 17.50
CA THR A 55 -2.59 -12.47 17.41
C THR A 55 -3.19 -12.71 18.79
N VAL A 56 -2.56 -13.60 19.58
CA VAL A 56 -3.02 -13.91 20.94
C VAL A 56 -2.92 -12.67 21.83
N TRP A 57 -1.81 -11.93 21.75
CA TRP A 57 -1.61 -10.73 22.56
C TRP A 57 -2.65 -9.64 22.27
N LEU A 58 -2.93 -9.37 20.98
CA LEU A 58 -3.95 -8.39 20.58
C LEU A 58 -5.37 -8.87 20.90
N TYR A 59 -5.65 -10.17 20.81
CA TYR A 59 -6.95 -10.71 21.20
C TYR A 59 -7.32 -10.33 22.62
N PHE A 60 -6.39 -10.48 23.56
CA PHE A 60 -6.62 -10.07 24.96
C PHE A 60 -6.56 -8.55 25.15
N ALA A 61 -5.60 -7.87 24.51
CA ALA A 61 -5.42 -6.42 24.69
C ALA A 61 -6.61 -5.59 24.15
N ASN A 62 -7.30 -6.10 23.13
CA ASN A 62 -8.42 -5.39 22.49
C ASN A 62 -9.77 -5.62 23.17
N LYS A 63 -9.81 -6.26 24.35
CA LYS A 63 -11.03 -6.42 25.16
C LYS A 63 -12.21 -7.02 24.38
N GLY A 64 -11.96 -8.06 23.58
CA GLY A 64 -12.99 -8.74 22.77
C GLY A 64 -13.25 -8.16 21.38
N ALA A 65 -12.61 -7.05 21.00
CA ALA A 65 -12.74 -6.50 19.65
C ALA A 65 -12.04 -7.35 18.57
N GLY A 66 -11.35 -8.44 18.95
CA GLY A 66 -10.63 -9.31 18.05
C GLY A 66 -9.22 -8.82 17.73
N ALA A 67 -8.45 -9.66 17.00
CA ALA A 67 -7.05 -9.39 16.65
C ALA A 67 -6.87 -8.87 15.24
N PHE A 68 -7.86 -9.02 14.35
CA PHE A 68 -7.77 -8.62 12.94
C PHE A 68 -8.75 -7.51 12.59
N PHE A 69 -8.30 -6.65 11.67
CA PHE A 69 -9.07 -5.58 11.09
C PHE A 69 -9.14 -5.80 9.58
N LEU A 70 -10.36 -5.75 9.05
CA LEU A 70 -10.65 -5.88 7.62
C LEU A 70 -11.23 -4.57 7.12
N GLN A 71 -10.73 -4.06 6.00
CA GLN A 71 -11.25 -2.83 5.40
C GLN A 71 -11.23 -2.95 3.88
N ASP A 72 -12.31 -2.48 3.24
CA ASP A 72 -12.39 -2.43 1.80
C ASP A 72 -11.44 -1.37 1.24
N ARG A 73 -10.67 -1.76 0.22
CA ARG A 73 -9.69 -0.92 -0.47
C ARG A 73 -9.73 -1.16 -1.97
N PRO A 74 -9.49 -0.15 -2.79
CA PRO A 74 -9.34 -0.32 -4.23
C PRO A 74 -7.98 -0.93 -4.55
N GLY A 75 -8.00 -1.98 -5.34
CA GLY A 75 -6.84 -2.67 -5.89
C GLY A 75 -6.54 -2.28 -7.32
N LYS A 76 -5.90 -3.21 -8.05
CA LYS A 76 -5.64 -3.04 -9.49
C LYS A 76 -6.96 -2.89 -10.25
N ASP A 77 -6.98 -1.99 -11.24
CA ASP A 77 -8.14 -1.65 -12.06
C ASP A 77 -9.36 -1.21 -11.24
N GLY A 78 -9.12 -0.65 -10.02
CA GLY A 78 -10.18 -0.20 -9.11
C GLY A 78 -10.98 -1.32 -8.43
N LYS A 79 -10.63 -2.59 -8.62
CA LYS A 79 -11.33 -3.73 -8.01
C LYS A 79 -11.21 -3.69 -6.49
N ILE A 80 -12.33 -3.74 -5.80
CA ILE A 80 -12.35 -3.68 -4.34
C ILE A 80 -11.93 -5.02 -3.74
N PHE A 81 -11.03 -4.98 -2.76
CA PHE A 81 -10.61 -6.13 -1.97
C PHE A 81 -10.59 -5.78 -0.47
N LYS A 82 -10.56 -6.79 0.39
CA LYS A 82 -10.44 -6.60 1.84
C LYS A 82 -8.97 -6.68 2.26
N ILE A 83 -8.40 -5.55 2.67
CA ILE A 83 -7.07 -5.53 3.28
C ILE A 83 -7.14 -6.14 4.67
N VAL A 84 -6.15 -6.98 5.01
CA VAL A 84 -6.05 -7.63 6.33
C VAL A 84 -4.93 -6.99 7.12
N LYS A 85 -5.25 -6.49 8.32
CA LYS A 85 -4.28 -5.92 9.27
C LYS A 85 -4.52 -6.47 10.67
N PHE A 86 -3.53 -6.32 11.54
CA PHE A 86 -3.82 -6.46 12.95
C PHE A 86 -4.64 -5.27 13.47
N LYS A 87 -5.63 -5.59 14.30
CA LYS A 87 -6.46 -4.60 14.99
C LYS A 87 -5.73 -4.15 16.25
N THR A 88 -5.45 -2.88 16.33
CA THR A 88 -4.63 -2.27 17.38
C THR A 88 -5.45 -1.42 18.35
N MET A 89 -6.76 -1.41 18.16
CA MET A 89 -7.73 -0.58 18.89
C MET A 89 -8.89 -1.43 19.42
N THR A 90 -9.50 -0.98 20.52
CA THR A 90 -10.76 -1.53 21.04
C THR A 90 -11.94 -1.04 20.19
N ASP A 91 -13.12 -1.62 20.41
CA ASP A 91 -14.41 -1.14 19.86
C ASP A 91 -15.23 -0.40 20.92
N GLU A 92 -14.57 0.22 21.92
CA GLU A 92 -15.23 0.99 22.96
C GLU A 92 -16.03 2.15 22.38
N ARG A 93 -17.23 2.35 22.95
CA ARG A 93 -18.20 3.33 22.49
C ARG A 93 -18.56 4.27 23.64
N ASP A 94 -19.02 5.46 23.28
CA ASP A 94 -19.60 6.42 24.22
C ASP A 94 -21.05 6.06 24.60
N ALA A 95 -21.65 6.89 25.44
CA ALA A 95 -23.04 6.72 25.88
C ALA A 95 -24.07 6.84 24.74
N SER A 96 -23.70 7.43 23.61
CA SER A 96 -24.54 7.56 22.41
C SER A 96 -24.39 6.38 21.45
N GLY A 97 -23.50 5.41 21.76
CA GLY A 97 -23.24 4.24 20.93
C GLY A 97 -22.24 4.53 19.79
N GLN A 98 -21.61 5.71 19.73
CA GLN A 98 -20.57 6.04 18.78
C GLN A 98 -19.20 5.55 19.27
N LEU A 99 -18.33 5.17 18.33
CA LEU A 99 -16.97 4.76 18.70
C LEU A 99 -16.24 5.94 19.37
N LEU A 100 -15.54 5.66 20.46
CA LEU A 100 -14.66 6.64 21.09
C LEU A 100 -13.57 7.10 20.11
N PRO A 101 -13.00 8.29 20.32
CA PRO A 101 -11.86 8.77 19.52
C PRO A 101 -10.72 7.75 19.46
N ASP A 102 -10.02 7.70 18.35
CA ASP A 102 -8.95 6.73 18.08
C ASP A 102 -7.87 6.70 19.18
N GLU A 103 -7.54 7.85 19.74
CA GLU A 103 -6.56 8.00 20.81
C GLU A 103 -6.96 7.24 22.09
N GLN A 104 -8.25 7.20 22.40
CA GLN A 104 -8.79 6.49 23.57
C GLN A 104 -8.92 4.99 23.34
N ARG A 105 -9.15 4.58 22.08
CA ARG A 105 -9.28 3.17 21.72
C ARG A 105 -7.95 2.47 21.46
N LEU A 106 -6.89 3.24 21.17
CA LEU A 106 -5.55 2.71 20.87
C LEU A 106 -4.92 2.12 22.15
N THR A 107 -4.78 0.78 22.17
CA THR A 107 -4.18 0.07 23.30
C THR A 107 -2.66 0.28 23.37
N LYS A 108 -2.04 0.08 24.56
CA LYS A 108 -0.57 0.12 24.71
C LYS A 108 0.11 -0.90 23.78
N VAL A 109 -0.45 -2.11 23.69
CA VAL A 109 0.01 -3.16 22.78
C VAL A 109 -0.16 -2.71 21.32
N GLY A 110 -1.32 -2.13 20.99
CA GLY A 110 -1.59 -1.60 19.66
C GLY A 110 -0.61 -0.49 19.25
N LYS A 111 -0.25 0.40 20.17
CA LYS A 111 0.76 1.43 19.94
C LYS A 111 2.13 0.81 19.61
N PHE A 112 2.56 -0.20 20.34
CA PHE A 112 3.79 -0.94 20.04
C PHE A 112 3.74 -1.61 18.67
N VAL A 113 2.65 -2.34 18.37
CA VAL A 113 2.47 -3.07 17.10
C VAL A 113 2.47 -2.11 15.91
N ARG A 114 1.84 -0.92 16.02
CA ARG A 114 1.90 0.14 15.00
C ARG A 114 3.28 0.75 14.85
N SER A 115 3.96 1.05 15.95
CA SER A 115 5.29 1.69 15.89
C SER A 115 6.36 0.81 15.25
N THR A 116 6.13 -0.50 15.22
CA THR A 116 6.99 -1.50 14.57
C THR A 116 6.50 -1.92 13.19
N SER A 117 5.36 -1.38 12.71
CA SER A 117 4.69 -1.77 11.47
C SER A 117 4.30 -3.27 11.39
N ILE A 118 4.30 -3.96 12.52
CA ILE A 118 3.86 -5.37 12.62
C ILE A 118 2.38 -5.50 12.23
N ASP A 119 1.57 -4.44 12.46
CA ASP A 119 0.16 -4.42 12.08
C ASP A 119 -0.09 -4.63 10.59
N GLU A 120 0.88 -4.37 9.74
CA GLU A 120 0.77 -4.54 8.29
C GLU A 120 1.21 -5.93 7.78
N LEU A 121 1.87 -6.75 8.61
CA LEU A 121 2.36 -8.07 8.19
C LEU A 121 1.24 -9.02 7.69
N PRO A 122 0.01 -9.02 8.24
CA PRO A 122 -1.06 -9.86 7.68
C PRO A 122 -1.41 -9.55 6.22
N GLN A 123 -1.05 -8.37 5.69
CA GLN A 123 -1.23 -8.04 4.27
C GLN A 123 -0.44 -8.96 3.32
N LEU A 124 0.58 -9.68 3.81
CA LEU A 124 1.27 -10.72 3.05
C LEU A 124 0.29 -11.79 2.52
N VAL A 125 -0.81 -12.04 3.24
CA VAL A 125 -1.90 -12.91 2.78
C VAL A 125 -2.59 -12.30 1.55
N ASN A 126 -2.82 -10.96 1.53
CA ASN A 126 -3.36 -10.29 0.35
C ASN A 126 -2.40 -10.35 -0.84
N VAL A 127 -1.08 -10.31 -0.57
CA VAL A 127 -0.07 -10.50 -1.63
C VAL A 127 -0.17 -11.91 -2.20
N LEU A 128 -0.24 -12.95 -1.38
CA LEU A 128 -0.39 -14.34 -1.85
C LEU A 128 -1.68 -14.55 -2.65
N LYS A 129 -2.80 -13.94 -2.21
CA LYS A 129 -4.09 -14.00 -2.94
C LYS A 129 -4.04 -13.29 -4.30
N GLY A 130 -3.15 -12.32 -4.49
CA GLY A 130 -3.05 -11.53 -5.71
C GLY A 130 -3.76 -10.18 -5.67
N ASP A 131 -4.34 -9.81 -4.54
CA ASP A 131 -4.96 -8.50 -4.33
C ASP A 131 -3.90 -7.39 -4.29
N MET A 132 -2.73 -7.71 -3.72
CA MET A 132 -1.62 -6.80 -3.49
C MET A 132 -0.30 -7.32 -4.08
N SER A 133 0.70 -6.47 -4.04
CA SER A 133 2.12 -6.71 -4.28
C SER A 133 2.92 -6.31 -3.03
N LEU A 134 4.17 -6.75 -2.90
CA LEU A 134 5.07 -6.24 -1.87
C LEU A 134 5.33 -4.75 -2.08
N ILE A 135 5.56 -4.35 -3.34
CA ILE A 135 5.87 -2.98 -3.72
C ILE A 135 4.83 -2.46 -4.72
N GLY A 136 4.27 -1.30 -4.41
CA GLY A 136 3.25 -0.63 -5.24
C GLY A 136 2.66 0.60 -4.54
N PRO A 137 1.79 1.37 -5.20
CA PRO A 137 1.06 2.46 -4.57
C PRO A 137 0.25 1.97 -3.36
N ARG A 138 0.24 2.74 -2.25
CA ARG A 138 -0.52 2.36 -1.05
C ARG A 138 -2.02 2.34 -1.36
N PRO A 139 -2.78 1.27 -1.01
CA PRO A 139 -4.22 1.25 -1.23
C PRO A 139 -4.91 2.27 -0.31
N LEU A 140 -5.57 3.26 -0.91
CA LEU A 140 -6.28 4.33 -0.20
C LEU A 140 -7.75 3.96 0.06
N LEU A 141 -8.55 4.90 0.54
CA LEU A 141 -9.96 4.65 0.84
C LEU A 141 -10.80 4.56 -0.44
N VAL A 142 -11.82 3.69 -0.44
CA VAL A 142 -12.75 3.51 -1.57
C VAL A 142 -13.44 4.82 -1.94
N GLN A 143 -13.77 5.64 -0.95
CA GLN A 143 -14.42 6.95 -1.15
C GLN A 143 -13.58 7.95 -1.97
N TYR A 144 -12.29 7.71 -2.17
CA TYR A 144 -11.42 8.56 -3.00
C TYR A 144 -11.50 8.23 -4.50
N LEU A 145 -12.04 7.06 -4.88
CA LEU A 145 -12.14 6.66 -6.29
C LEU A 145 -12.81 7.70 -7.19
N PRO A 146 -13.97 8.28 -6.83
CA PRO A 146 -14.63 9.28 -7.67
C PRO A 146 -13.93 10.64 -7.67
N LEU A 147 -12.96 10.86 -6.78
CA LEU A 147 -12.26 12.14 -6.63
C LEU A 147 -10.96 12.22 -7.44
N TYR A 148 -10.46 11.09 -7.98
CA TYR A 148 -9.23 11.08 -8.73
C TYR A 148 -9.39 11.73 -10.10
N SER A 149 -8.42 12.57 -10.46
CA SER A 149 -8.26 12.95 -11.86
C SER A 149 -7.85 11.73 -12.71
N PRO A 150 -8.02 11.77 -14.05
CA PRO A 150 -7.59 10.67 -14.92
C PRO A 150 -6.11 10.28 -14.71
N GLU A 151 -5.23 11.25 -14.46
CA GLU A 151 -3.82 11.00 -14.19
C GLU A 151 -3.61 10.32 -12.83
N GLN A 152 -4.28 10.80 -11.78
CA GLN A 152 -4.20 10.20 -10.44
C GLN A 152 -4.75 8.76 -10.41
N ALA A 153 -5.79 8.48 -11.21
CA ALA A 153 -6.39 7.15 -11.31
C ALA A 153 -5.43 6.10 -11.89
N ARG A 154 -4.40 6.51 -12.64
CA ARG A 154 -3.36 5.62 -13.19
C ARG A 154 -2.61 4.82 -12.12
N ARG A 155 -2.63 5.28 -10.86
CA ARG A 155 -2.09 4.52 -9.72
C ARG A 155 -2.69 3.12 -9.57
N HIS A 156 -3.88 2.89 -10.13
CA HIS A 156 -4.57 1.61 -10.14
C HIS A 156 -4.21 0.70 -11.33
N GLU A 157 -3.33 1.12 -12.25
CA GLU A 157 -2.83 0.26 -13.34
C GLU A 157 -1.95 -0.89 -12.84
N VAL A 158 -1.46 -0.81 -11.61
CA VAL A 158 -0.68 -1.84 -10.94
C VAL A 158 -1.36 -2.31 -9.64
N ARG A 159 -0.92 -3.45 -9.10
CA ARG A 159 -1.38 -3.87 -7.77
C ARG A 159 -0.88 -2.90 -6.71
N PRO A 160 -1.71 -2.56 -5.71
CA PRO A 160 -1.25 -1.80 -4.57
C PRO A 160 -0.19 -2.57 -3.77
N GLY A 161 0.70 -1.84 -3.10
CA GLY A 161 1.81 -2.41 -2.35
C GLY A 161 1.67 -2.28 -0.83
N ILE A 162 2.36 -3.16 -0.10
CA ILE A 162 2.60 -3.01 1.35
C ILE A 162 3.52 -1.80 1.55
N SER A 163 4.60 -1.72 0.77
CA SER A 163 5.45 -0.53 0.65
C SER A 163 5.39 0.05 -0.76
N GLY A 164 5.83 1.29 -0.95
CA GLY A 164 5.78 1.95 -2.25
C GLY A 164 6.65 3.19 -2.34
N TRP A 165 6.79 3.70 -3.56
CA TRP A 165 7.67 4.83 -3.86
C TRP A 165 7.27 6.10 -3.10
N ALA A 166 5.99 6.46 -3.10
CA ALA A 166 5.48 7.61 -2.34
C ALA A 166 5.70 7.45 -0.82
N GLN A 167 5.48 6.23 -0.28
CA GLN A 167 5.72 5.94 1.14
C GLN A 167 7.20 6.10 1.52
N CYS A 168 8.11 5.80 0.59
CA CYS A 168 9.55 5.97 0.81
C CYS A 168 10.03 7.42 0.69
N HIS A 169 9.32 8.30 -0.04
CA HIS A 169 9.79 9.63 -0.38
C HIS A 169 9.08 10.77 0.37
N GLY A 170 8.14 10.48 1.27
CA GLY A 170 7.51 11.57 2.03
C GLY A 170 6.47 11.14 3.05
N ARG A 171 5.94 9.91 2.97
CA ARG A 171 4.88 9.42 3.87
C ARG A 171 3.74 10.45 4.03
N ASN A 172 3.62 11.05 5.24
CA ASN A 172 2.58 12.00 5.57
C ASN A 172 3.04 13.47 5.46
N ALA A 173 4.34 13.71 5.21
CA ALA A 173 4.92 15.06 5.12
C ALA A 173 4.76 15.71 3.74
N ILE A 174 4.16 15.04 2.76
CA ILE A 174 3.94 15.55 1.40
C ILE A 174 2.45 15.71 1.10
N SER A 175 2.11 16.67 0.24
CA SER A 175 0.74 16.90 -0.20
C SER A 175 0.15 15.69 -0.93
N TRP A 176 -1.17 15.62 -1.04
CA TRP A 176 -1.85 14.60 -1.82
C TRP A 176 -1.42 14.63 -3.29
N THR A 177 -1.31 15.83 -3.85
CA THR A 177 -0.83 16.02 -5.23
C THR A 177 0.55 15.41 -5.45
N GLU A 178 1.50 15.65 -4.56
CA GLU A 178 2.85 15.09 -4.66
C GLU A 178 2.84 13.56 -4.46
N LYS A 179 2.04 13.07 -3.53
CA LYS A 179 1.87 11.63 -3.29
C LYS A 179 1.38 10.91 -4.56
N PHE A 180 0.38 11.46 -5.26
CA PHE A 180 -0.13 10.88 -6.49
C PHE A 180 0.88 10.96 -7.64
N LYS A 181 1.64 12.05 -7.76
CA LYS A 181 2.74 12.14 -8.74
C LYS A 181 3.78 11.03 -8.52
N LEU A 182 4.16 10.78 -7.26
CA LEU A 182 5.10 9.71 -6.93
C LEU A 182 4.51 8.31 -7.18
N ASP A 183 3.22 8.11 -6.92
CA ASP A 183 2.53 6.86 -7.23
C ASP A 183 2.48 6.60 -8.74
N VAL A 184 2.14 7.62 -9.56
CA VAL A 184 2.11 7.51 -11.03
C VAL A 184 3.53 7.34 -11.59
N TRP A 185 4.51 8.05 -11.04
CA TRP A 185 5.91 7.83 -11.40
C TRP A 185 6.31 6.37 -11.22
N TYR A 186 5.92 5.75 -10.09
CA TYR A 186 6.20 4.33 -9.88
C TYR A 186 5.52 3.45 -10.93
N VAL A 187 4.28 3.73 -11.30
CA VAL A 187 3.55 2.99 -12.35
C VAL A 187 4.32 2.98 -13.67
N ASP A 188 4.91 4.13 -14.03
CA ASP A 188 5.69 4.28 -15.25
C ASP A 188 7.09 3.66 -15.16
N HIS A 189 7.64 3.47 -13.94
CA HIS A 189 9.01 3.00 -13.69
C HIS A 189 9.08 1.66 -12.95
N VAL A 190 8.05 0.81 -13.08
CA VAL A 190 8.06 -0.53 -12.47
C VAL A 190 9.21 -1.36 -13.03
N SER A 191 10.20 -1.64 -12.20
CA SER A 191 11.36 -2.46 -12.53
C SER A 191 11.94 -3.12 -11.28
N LEU A 192 12.72 -4.20 -11.47
CA LEU A 192 13.43 -4.86 -10.36
C LEU A 192 14.29 -3.86 -9.58
N MET A 193 14.98 -2.96 -10.27
CA MET A 193 15.85 -1.97 -9.63
C MET A 193 15.05 -0.97 -8.80
N THR A 194 13.90 -0.52 -9.30
CA THR A 194 13.00 0.38 -8.56
C THR A 194 12.46 -0.32 -7.31
N ASP A 195 12.05 -1.58 -7.43
CA ASP A 195 11.54 -2.36 -6.29
C ASP A 195 12.64 -2.59 -5.24
N ILE A 196 13.87 -2.93 -5.65
CA ILE A 196 15.02 -3.05 -4.74
C ILE A 196 15.30 -1.73 -4.02
N LYS A 197 15.25 -0.59 -4.72
CA LYS A 197 15.42 0.73 -4.10
C LYS A 197 14.35 1.00 -3.04
N VAL A 198 13.08 0.70 -3.33
CA VAL A 198 11.99 0.85 -2.36
C VAL A 198 12.22 -0.02 -1.13
N VAL A 199 12.56 -1.30 -1.31
CA VAL A 199 12.88 -2.21 -0.19
C VAL A 199 14.02 -1.64 0.66
N TRP A 200 15.11 -1.21 0.03
CA TRP A 200 16.26 -0.65 0.74
C TRP A 200 15.92 0.59 1.57
N ILE A 201 15.18 1.54 0.98
CA ILE A 201 14.75 2.76 1.68
C ILE A 201 13.79 2.40 2.81
N THR A 202 12.86 1.47 2.57
CA THR A 202 11.91 0.99 3.60
C THR A 202 12.62 0.41 4.80
N ILE A 203 13.59 -0.50 4.58
CA ILE A 203 14.41 -1.09 5.65
C ILE A 203 15.12 0.00 6.45
N LYS A 204 15.79 0.94 5.76
CA LYS A 204 16.46 2.06 6.43
C LYS A 204 15.51 2.89 7.30
N LYS A 205 14.31 3.20 6.81
CA LYS A 205 13.31 3.99 7.55
C LYS A 205 12.75 3.23 8.75
N VAL A 206 12.47 1.94 8.60
CA VAL A 206 12.01 1.10 9.71
C VAL A 206 13.07 1.01 10.81
N LEU A 207 14.34 0.77 10.44
CA LEU A 207 15.43 0.68 11.41
C LEU A 207 15.70 2.02 12.12
N LYS A 208 15.60 3.14 11.40
CA LYS A 208 15.79 4.47 12.00
C LYS A 208 14.57 4.96 12.79
N ARG A 209 13.45 4.24 12.77
CA ARG A 209 12.15 4.69 13.28
C ARG A 209 11.79 6.12 12.82
N ALA A 210 12.27 6.49 11.62
CA ALA A 210 12.10 7.82 11.06
C ALA A 210 10.64 8.01 10.62
N ASP A 211 10.13 9.23 10.83
CA ASP A 211 8.83 9.70 10.31
C ASP A 211 7.58 8.92 10.82
N ILE A 212 7.63 8.35 12.02
CA ILE A 212 6.48 7.63 12.62
C ILE A 212 5.50 8.63 13.25
N ASN A 213 5.96 9.79 13.68
CA ASN A 213 5.12 10.85 14.25
C ASN A 213 5.36 12.16 13.49
N GLU A 214 4.33 12.71 12.82
CA GLU A 214 4.24 14.15 12.63
C GLU A 214 4.03 14.80 14.01
N ALA A 215 4.78 15.85 14.27
CA ALA A 215 4.57 16.67 15.44
C ALA A 215 3.15 17.30 15.34
N GLY A 216 2.19 16.74 16.07
CA GLY A 216 0.89 17.38 16.30
C GLY A 216 -0.34 16.76 15.66
N HIS A 217 -0.24 15.88 14.65
CA HIS A 217 -1.42 15.22 14.07
C HIS A 217 -1.17 13.72 13.79
N ALA A 218 -2.01 12.87 14.36
CA ALA A 218 -1.92 11.42 14.20
C ALA A 218 -2.30 10.92 12.79
N THR A 219 -2.92 11.76 11.97
CA THR A 219 -3.39 11.42 10.61
C THR A 219 -3.39 12.64 9.70
N MET A 220 -2.91 12.48 8.48
CA MET A 220 -3.04 13.46 7.40
C MET A 220 -4.54 13.72 7.13
N GLU A 221 -4.91 14.98 6.83
CA GLU A 221 -6.27 15.30 6.38
C GLU A 221 -6.71 14.40 5.22
N GLY A 222 -8.00 14.05 5.19
CA GLY A 222 -8.56 13.22 4.14
C GLY A 222 -8.43 13.90 2.76
N PHE A 223 -8.21 13.10 1.71
CA PHE A 223 -8.26 13.61 0.34
C PHE A 223 -9.68 14.04 -0.01
N ASN A 224 -9.82 15.27 -0.50
CA ASN A 224 -11.12 15.87 -0.86
C ASN A 224 -11.28 16.13 -2.37
N GLY A 225 -10.27 15.80 -3.17
CA GLY A 225 -10.24 16.01 -4.63
C GLY A 225 -9.49 17.25 -5.08
N THR A 226 -9.17 18.18 -4.18
CA THR A 226 -8.52 19.48 -4.50
C THR A 226 -7.26 19.77 -3.68
N ASN A 227 -7.02 19.03 -2.59
CA ASN A 227 -5.85 19.21 -1.71
C ASN A 227 -4.63 18.33 -2.04
#